data_8c6c3dca0cf66e6f6630a3fe38a96f19
#
_entry.id   8c6c3dca0cf66e6f6630a3fe38a96f19
#
_cell.length_a   1.000
_cell.length_b   1.000
_cell.length_c   1.000
_cell.angle_alpha   90.00
_cell.angle_beta   90.00
_cell.angle_gamma   90.00
#
_symmetry.space_group_name_H-M   'P 1'
#
loop_
_entity.id
_entity.type
_entity.pdbx_description
1 polymer ?
#
loop_
_entity_poly.entity_id
_entity_poly.type
_entity_poly.pdbx_seq_one_letter_code
_entity_poly.pdbx_strand_id
1 'polypeptide(L)'
;MPPITLHMVLARRIGAAIGHESIVDAPGAYLLGATTPDIRVITRQDRFSTHYFDLNEHSHQDSVSNFFAMHPRLSDAGNVPAATLPFVAGYISHLVMDEQYITGVYRPFFAKHDELGGTIRANVMDRLLQFDLDRAYGNDPEVKQHLCTALAGAVENIEAGFVEDETLERWRLVTLDVAAREMDWERMRGMISNHLRYSGLEEGETLTSFLDSLPELLDATIAHITSAEIDAFVERSTEAARAAVARYLGCG
;
A
#
# COMPACT_ATOMS: atom_id res chain seq x y z
N MET A 1 4.63 5.65 -1.71
CA MET A 1 3.83 4.72 -0.90
C MET A 1 3.92 3.35 -1.54
N PRO A 2 4.01 2.27 -0.77
CA PRO A 2 3.99 0.92 -1.33
C PRO A 2 2.77 0.73 -2.25
N PRO A 3 2.87 -0.05 -3.31
CA PRO A 3 1.73 -0.29 -4.17
C PRO A 3 0.72 -1.25 -3.52
N ILE A 4 -0.52 -1.24 -3.99
CA ILE A 4 -1.63 -2.03 -3.42
C ILE A 4 -1.31 -3.52 -3.36
N THR A 5 -0.68 -4.07 -4.41
CA THR A 5 -0.30 -5.50 -4.44
C THR A 5 0.72 -5.83 -3.37
N LEU A 6 1.73 -4.98 -3.17
CA LEU A 6 2.73 -5.21 -2.12
C LEU A 6 2.09 -5.20 -0.72
N HIS A 7 1.15 -4.28 -0.44
CA HIS A 7 0.39 -4.29 0.81
C HIS A 7 -0.33 -5.62 1.04
N MET A 8 -1.01 -6.15 0.02
CA MET A 8 -1.68 -7.44 0.12
C MET A 8 -0.72 -8.61 0.36
N VAL A 9 0.40 -8.64 -0.37
CA VAL A 9 1.39 -9.73 -0.26
C VAL A 9 2.05 -9.73 1.10
N LEU A 10 2.47 -8.57 1.59
CA LEU A 10 3.10 -8.47 2.90
C LEU A 10 2.09 -8.70 4.02
N ALA A 11 0.86 -8.18 3.92
CA ALA A 11 -0.22 -8.47 4.88
C ALA A 11 -0.46 -9.99 4.97
N ARG A 12 -0.56 -10.68 3.83
CA ARG A 12 -0.70 -12.16 3.82
C ARG A 12 0.45 -12.85 4.58
N ARG A 13 1.71 -12.43 4.36
CA ARG A 13 2.87 -12.98 5.08
C ARG A 13 2.80 -12.70 6.57
N ILE A 14 2.43 -11.48 6.95
CA ILE A 14 2.23 -11.05 8.34
C ILE A 14 1.13 -11.88 9.00
N GLY A 15 -0.04 -12.01 8.36
CA GLY A 15 -1.16 -12.77 8.88
C GLY A 15 -0.82 -14.24 9.10
N ALA A 16 -0.09 -14.86 8.14
CA ALA A 16 0.38 -16.25 8.26
C ALA A 16 1.40 -16.41 9.41
N ALA A 17 2.28 -15.45 9.62
CA ALA A 17 3.28 -15.48 10.69
C ALA A 17 2.65 -15.29 12.08
N ILE A 18 1.59 -14.47 12.21
CA ILE A 18 0.85 -14.27 13.46
C ILE A 18 -0.04 -15.48 13.78
N GLY A 19 -0.74 -16.03 12.78
CA GLY A 19 -1.59 -17.20 12.92
C GLY A 19 -2.82 -16.99 13.83
N HIS A 20 -3.25 -15.74 14.04
CA HIS A 20 -4.43 -15.43 14.85
C HIS A 20 -5.71 -15.91 14.15
N GLU A 21 -6.62 -16.55 14.91
CA GLU A 21 -7.84 -17.16 14.36
C GLU A 21 -8.68 -16.19 13.51
N SER A 22 -8.86 -14.94 13.95
CA SER A 22 -9.63 -13.96 13.19
C SER A 22 -9.09 -13.69 11.79
N ILE A 23 -7.76 -13.73 11.60
CA ILE A 23 -7.13 -13.55 10.28
C ILE A 23 -7.24 -14.83 9.45
N VAL A 24 -7.05 -15.99 10.09
CA VAL A 24 -7.12 -17.30 9.42
C VAL A 24 -8.54 -17.56 8.90
N ASP A 25 -9.56 -17.25 9.71
CA ASP A 25 -10.97 -17.49 9.38
C ASP A 25 -11.54 -16.47 8.39
N ALA A 26 -11.01 -15.24 8.38
CA ALA A 26 -11.48 -14.17 7.49
C ALA A 26 -10.33 -13.45 6.75
N PRO A 27 -9.51 -14.18 5.95
CA PRO A 27 -8.36 -13.60 5.24
C PRO A 27 -8.76 -12.50 4.25
N GLY A 28 -9.97 -12.58 3.68
CA GLY A 28 -10.50 -11.55 2.77
C GLY A 28 -10.73 -10.21 3.48
N ALA A 29 -11.32 -10.21 4.67
CA ALA A 29 -11.50 -9.01 5.48
C ALA A 29 -10.14 -8.39 5.87
N TYR A 30 -9.17 -9.22 6.25
CA TYR A 30 -7.83 -8.77 6.57
C TYR A 30 -7.13 -8.11 5.37
N LEU A 31 -7.15 -8.74 4.20
CA LEU A 31 -6.56 -8.19 2.97
C LEU A 31 -7.29 -6.92 2.50
N LEU A 32 -8.61 -6.88 2.64
CA LEU A 32 -9.38 -5.68 2.32
C LEU A 32 -8.98 -4.52 3.26
N GLY A 33 -8.86 -4.77 4.55
CA GLY A 33 -8.34 -3.80 5.51
C GLY A 33 -6.95 -3.30 5.13
N ALA A 34 -6.04 -4.22 4.73
CA ALA A 34 -4.68 -3.88 4.32
C ALA A 34 -4.59 -3.02 3.04
N THR A 35 -5.68 -2.80 2.34
CA THR A 35 -5.74 -1.92 1.15
C THR A 35 -6.66 -0.73 1.33
N THR A 36 -7.54 -0.75 2.34
CA THR A 36 -8.59 0.28 2.51
C THR A 36 -8.07 1.71 2.72
N PRO A 37 -6.91 2.00 3.33
CA PRO A 37 -6.39 3.36 3.33
C PRO A 37 -6.26 3.98 1.92
N ASP A 38 -6.02 3.17 0.90
CA ASP A 38 -5.95 3.60 -0.51
C ASP A 38 -7.31 3.75 -1.21
N ILE A 39 -8.41 3.53 -0.52
CA ILE A 39 -9.80 3.72 -1.03
C ILE A 39 -10.03 5.12 -1.60
N ARG A 40 -9.18 6.08 -1.21
CA ARG A 40 -9.17 7.45 -1.75
C ARG A 40 -8.95 7.50 -3.27
N VAL A 41 -8.43 6.46 -3.88
CA VAL A 41 -8.31 6.33 -5.35
C VAL A 41 -9.69 6.42 -6.00
N ILE A 42 -10.72 5.87 -5.38
CA ILE A 42 -12.11 5.92 -5.88
C ILE A 42 -12.96 7.00 -5.18
N THR A 43 -12.68 7.34 -3.91
CA THR A 43 -13.48 8.30 -3.15
C THR A 43 -13.01 9.74 -3.27
N ARG A 44 -11.75 9.96 -3.68
CA ARG A 44 -11.10 11.28 -3.73
C ARG A 44 -10.97 11.99 -2.37
N GLN A 45 -11.11 11.25 -1.28
CA GLN A 45 -10.90 11.78 0.07
C GLN A 45 -9.47 12.29 0.24
N ASP A 46 -9.30 13.22 1.19
CA ASP A 46 -7.99 13.66 1.62
C ASP A 46 -7.17 12.49 2.18
N ARG A 47 -5.86 12.52 1.92
CA ARG A 47 -4.96 11.44 2.35
C ARG A 47 -4.91 11.31 3.87
N PHE A 48 -4.86 12.42 4.60
CA PHE A 48 -4.79 12.37 6.06
C PHE A 48 -6.00 11.66 6.67
N SER A 49 -7.20 11.81 6.07
CA SER A 49 -8.43 11.16 6.57
C SER A 49 -8.45 9.63 6.43
N THR A 50 -7.51 9.07 5.66
CA THR A 50 -7.41 7.61 5.45
C THR A 50 -6.08 7.02 5.92
N HIS A 51 -5.01 7.80 5.96
CA HIS A 51 -3.68 7.30 6.35
C HIS A 51 -3.19 7.86 7.70
N TYR A 52 -3.85 8.88 8.24
CA TYR A 52 -3.55 9.44 9.58
C TYR A 52 -2.09 9.87 9.77
N PHE A 53 -1.44 10.25 8.67
CA PHE A 53 -0.05 10.67 8.59
C PHE A 53 0.07 11.89 7.67
N ASP A 54 0.58 12.99 8.21
CA ASP A 54 0.83 14.21 7.43
C ASP A 54 2.19 14.14 6.74
N LEU A 55 2.18 14.23 5.41
CA LEU A 55 3.41 14.19 4.61
C LEU A 55 4.31 15.41 4.82
N ASN A 56 3.72 16.56 5.17
CA ASN A 56 4.43 17.82 5.37
C ASN A 56 5.06 17.95 6.76
N GLU A 57 4.58 17.14 7.71
CA GLU A 57 5.13 17.11 9.07
C GLU A 57 6.31 16.14 9.14
N HIS A 58 7.49 16.66 9.53
CA HIS A 58 8.73 15.90 9.59
C HIS A 58 9.06 15.38 11.00
N SER A 59 8.34 15.81 12.01
CA SER A 59 8.44 15.24 13.35
C SER A 59 7.96 13.78 13.36
N HIS A 60 8.28 13.08 14.42
CA HIS A 60 7.80 11.70 14.62
C HIS A 60 6.27 11.69 14.69
N GLN A 61 5.66 10.85 13.90
CA GLN A 61 4.21 10.60 13.89
C GLN A 61 3.99 9.11 14.17
N ASP A 62 2.79 8.78 14.63
CA ASP A 62 2.31 7.41 14.80
C ASP A 62 0.92 7.32 14.17
N SER A 63 0.89 6.84 12.96
CA SER A 63 -0.35 6.74 12.16
C SER A 63 -1.39 5.81 12.80
N VAL A 64 -0.97 4.78 13.51
CA VAL A 64 -1.88 3.84 14.21
C VAL A 64 -2.49 4.51 15.44
N SER A 65 -1.71 5.24 16.23
CA SER A 65 -2.23 6.02 17.36
C SER A 65 -3.20 7.10 16.90
N ASN A 66 -2.88 7.80 15.79
CA ASN A 66 -3.76 8.80 15.21
C ASN A 66 -5.07 8.18 14.68
N PHE A 67 -4.99 7.02 14.04
CA PHE A 67 -6.17 6.25 13.60
C PHE A 67 -7.09 5.93 14.78
N PHE A 68 -6.56 5.39 15.87
CA PHE A 68 -7.36 5.07 17.04
C PHE A 68 -7.87 6.31 17.80
N ALA A 69 -7.14 7.42 17.79
CA ALA A 69 -7.63 8.67 18.35
C ALA A 69 -8.89 9.19 17.61
N MET A 70 -8.95 9.00 16.29
CA MET A 70 -10.11 9.35 15.48
C MET A 70 -11.22 8.27 15.53
N HIS A 71 -10.88 7.01 15.76
CA HIS A 71 -11.81 5.87 15.80
C HIS A 71 -11.69 5.07 17.10
N PRO A 72 -11.97 5.68 18.28
CA PRO A 72 -11.70 5.05 19.57
C PRO A 72 -12.47 3.75 19.82
N ARG A 73 -13.58 3.52 19.11
CA ARG A 73 -14.34 2.26 19.20
C ARG A 73 -13.58 1.05 18.64
N LEU A 74 -12.57 1.29 17.77
CA LEU A 74 -11.78 0.25 17.14
C LEU A 74 -10.46 -0.03 17.88
N SER A 75 -10.14 0.75 18.92
CA SER A 75 -8.84 0.65 19.61
C SER A 75 -8.72 -0.57 20.55
N ASP A 76 -9.82 -1.12 21.00
CA ASP A 76 -9.86 -2.31 21.86
C ASP A 76 -10.38 -3.51 21.06
N ALA A 77 -9.47 -4.40 20.68
CA ALA A 77 -9.76 -5.59 19.87
C ALA A 77 -10.85 -6.48 20.54
N GLY A 78 -10.92 -6.53 21.85
CA GLY A 78 -11.91 -7.31 22.58
C GLY A 78 -13.37 -6.80 22.44
N ASN A 79 -13.53 -5.54 22.01
CA ASN A 79 -14.83 -4.90 21.82
C ASN A 79 -15.22 -4.70 20.35
N VAL A 80 -14.32 -5.07 19.42
CA VAL A 80 -14.59 -4.98 17.97
C VAL A 80 -15.37 -6.22 17.51
N PRO A 81 -16.44 -6.07 16.67
CA PRO A 81 -17.15 -7.20 16.11
C PRO A 81 -16.20 -8.17 15.37
N ALA A 82 -16.45 -9.48 15.52
CA ALA A 82 -15.57 -10.53 14.99
C ALA A 82 -15.27 -10.38 13.48
N ALA A 83 -16.24 -9.94 12.68
CA ALA A 83 -16.04 -9.70 11.24
C ALA A 83 -15.20 -8.46 10.96
N THR A 84 -15.19 -7.47 11.85
CA THR A 84 -14.45 -6.21 11.71
C THR A 84 -13.02 -6.32 12.23
N LEU A 85 -12.76 -7.21 13.19
CA LEU A 85 -11.45 -7.35 13.83
C LEU A 85 -10.30 -7.61 12.82
N PRO A 86 -10.40 -8.60 11.91
CA PRO A 86 -9.34 -8.82 10.90
C PRO A 86 -9.19 -7.64 9.93
N PHE A 87 -10.27 -6.93 9.60
CA PHE A 87 -10.21 -5.73 8.78
C PHE A 87 -9.39 -4.62 9.45
N VAL A 88 -9.61 -4.35 10.73
CA VAL A 88 -8.83 -3.36 11.49
C VAL A 88 -7.36 -3.79 11.59
N ALA A 89 -7.09 -5.07 11.83
CA ALA A 89 -5.73 -5.61 11.85
C ALA A 89 -5.01 -5.40 10.50
N GLY A 90 -5.72 -5.62 9.38
CA GLY A 90 -5.23 -5.30 8.04
C GLY A 90 -4.95 -3.81 7.84
N TYR A 91 -5.87 -2.96 8.29
CA TYR A 91 -5.73 -1.51 8.21
C TYR A 91 -4.47 -1.01 8.94
N ILE A 92 -4.21 -1.53 10.15
CA ILE A 92 -2.99 -1.25 10.92
C ILE A 92 -1.74 -1.65 10.12
N SER A 93 -1.75 -2.83 9.48
CA SER A 93 -0.59 -3.28 8.71
C SER A 93 -0.25 -2.31 7.57
N HIS A 94 -1.26 -1.78 6.88
CA HIS A 94 -1.07 -0.78 5.83
C HIS A 94 -0.45 0.51 6.38
N LEU A 95 -1.04 1.07 7.44
CA LEU A 95 -0.58 2.33 8.03
C LEU A 95 0.91 2.26 8.40
N VAL A 96 1.32 1.18 9.06
CA VAL A 96 2.72 0.99 9.46
C VAL A 96 3.64 0.85 8.24
N MET A 97 3.25 0.07 7.22
CA MET A 97 4.07 -0.08 6.01
C MET A 97 4.22 1.23 5.24
N ASP A 98 3.16 2.04 5.16
CA ASP A 98 3.20 3.36 4.53
C ASP A 98 4.13 4.32 5.27
N GLU A 99 4.04 4.35 6.60
CA GLU A 99 4.91 5.17 7.44
C GLU A 99 6.38 4.77 7.28
N GLN A 100 6.68 3.47 7.26
CA GLN A 100 8.02 2.94 7.00
C GLN A 100 8.54 3.31 5.61
N TYR A 101 7.67 3.28 4.58
CA TYR A 101 8.06 3.70 3.23
C TYR A 101 8.35 5.20 3.16
N ILE A 102 7.48 6.03 3.73
CA ILE A 102 7.65 7.49 3.70
C ILE A 102 8.93 7.90 4.42
N THR A 103 9.16 7.35 5.60
CA THR A 103 10.30 7.75 6.45
C THR A 103 11.61 7.08 6.05
N GLY A 104 11.56 5.83 5.61
CA GLY A 104 12.75 5.03 5.29
C GLY A 104 13.13 4.96 3.80
N VAL A 105 12.22 5.32 2.89
CA VAL A 105 12.45 5.26 1.44
C VAL A 105 12.20 6.60 0.77
N TYR A 106 10.96 7.09 0.80
CA TYR A 106 10.62 8.28 0.04
C TYR A 106 11.43 9.52 0.49
N ARG A 107 11.41 9.83 1.79
CA ARG A 107 12.11 11.02 2.31
C ARG A 107 13.63 10.97 2.11
N PRO A 108 14.33 9.87 2.39
CA PRO A 108 15.78 9.79 2.20
C PRO A 108 16.21 9.81 0.72
N PHE A 109 15.47 9.14 -0.17
CA PHE A 109 15.92 8.86 -1.53
C PHE A 109 15.21 9.69 -2.60
N PHE A 110 13.94 10.09 -2.41
CA PHE A 110 13.15 10.73 -3.47
C PHE A 110 12.66 12.13 -3.15
N ALA A 111 12.67 12.58 -1.90
CA ALA A 111 12.18 13.92 -1.55
C ALA A 111 13.12 15.07 -1.97
N LYS A 112 14.38 14.78 -2.25
CA LYS A 112 15.37 15.76 -2.69
C LYS A 112 15.31 15.92 -4.22
N HIS A 113 14.25 16.52 -4.70
CA HIS A 113 13.94 16.61 -6.12
C HIS A 113 15.05 17.19 -6.99
N ASP A 114 15.72 18.24 -6.50
CA ASP A 114 16.79 18.91 -7.28
C ASP A 114 17.99 17.99 -7.54
N GLU A 115 18.34 17.14 -6.57
CA GLU A 115 19.44 16.17 -6.71
C GLU A 115 19.11 15.07 -7.76
N LEU A 116 17.81 14.84 -8.03
CA LEU A 116 17.31 13.82 -8.96
C LEU A 116 16.96 14.39 -10.35
N GLY A 117 17.21 15.66 -10.60
CA GLY A 117 16.89 16.31 -11.88
C GLY A 117 15.46 16.88 -11.93
N GLY A 118 14.89 17.20 -10.79
CA GLY A 118 13.60 17.89 -10.64
C GLY A 118 12.45 16.99 -10.18
N THR A 119 11.35 17.64 -9.81
CA THR A 119 10.18 17.01 -9.19
C THR A 119 9.57 15.89 -10.04
N ILE A 120 9.41 16.11 -11.34
CA ILE A 120 8.79 15.12 -12.24
C ILE A 120 9.64 13.84 -12.28
N ARG A 121 10.95 13.98 -12.50
CA ARG A 121 11.85 12.84 -12.57
C ARG A 121 11.90 12.07 -11.25
N ALA A 122 12.02 12.76 -10.11
CA ALA A 122 12.03 12.15 -8.79
C ALA A 122 10.72 11.36 -8.50
N ASN A 123 9.57 11.94 -8.82
CA ASN A 123 8.29 11.27 -8.66
C ASN A 123 8.13 10.04 -9.59
N VAL A 124 8.67 10.09 -10.80
CA VAL A 124 8.65 8.92 -11.69
C VAL A 124 9.60 7.83 -11.19
N MET A 125 10.78 8.18 -10.66
CA MET A 125 11.69 7.21 -10.04
C MET A 125 11.03 6.50 -8.85
N ASP A 126 10.36 7.24 -7.97
CA ASP A 126 9.59 6.64 -6.87
C ASP A 126 8.50 5.68 -7.38
N ARG A 127 7.77 6.03 -8.45
CA ARG A 127 6.77 5.15 -9.04
C ARG A 127 7.37 3.93 -9.76
N LEU A 128 8.54 4.07 -10.35
CA LEU A 128 9.27 2.94 -10.94
C LEU A 128 9.71 1.94 -9.88
N LEU A 129 10.17 2.41 -8.71
CA LEU A 129 10.45 1.54 -7.58
C LEU A 129 9.19 0.79 -7.12
N GLN A 130 8.06 1.49 -7.00
CA GLN A 130 6.78 0.87 -6.63
C GLN A 130 6.37 -0.20 -7.66
N PHE A 131 6.54 0.07 -8.95
CA PHE A 131 6.29 -0.89 -10.02
C PHE A 131 7.19 -2.12 -9.91
N ASP A 132 8.47 -1.94 -9.67
CA ASP A 132 9.41 -3.05 -9.55
C ASP A 132 9.08 -3.94 -8.35
N LEU A 133 8.68 -3.33 -7.23
CA LEU A 133 8.18 -4.05 -6.06
C LEU A 133 6.90 -4.85 -6.37
N ASP A 134 5.92 -4.25 -7.05
CA ASP A 134 4.69 -4.96 -7.46
C ASP A 134 5.01 -6.14 -8.38
N ARG A 135 5.92 -5.95 -9.33
CA ARG A 135 6.34 -6.99 -10.27
C ARG A 135 7.07 -8.12 -9.56
N ALA A 136 7.97 -7.79 -8.64
CA ALA A 136 8.78 -8.77 -7.92
C ALA A 136 7.96 -9.63 -6.94
N TYR A 137 6.97 -9.02 -6.28
CA TYR A 137 6.21 -9.68 -5.22
C TYR A 137 4.82 -10.15 -5.65
N GLY A 138 4.21 -9.49 -6.63
CA GLY A 138 2.80 -9.70 -7.02
C GLY A 138 2.61 -10.61 -8.23
N ASN A 139 3.62 -10.85 -9.05
CA ASN A 139 3.46 -11.63 -10.30
C ASN A 139 3.56 -13.16 -10.11
N ASP A 140 3.83 -13.65 -8.90
CA ASP A 140 3.79 -15.08 -8.60
C ASP A 140 2.35 -15.61 -8.74
N PRO A 141 2.10 -16.64 -9.58
CA PRO A 141 0.76 -17.18 -9.83
C PRO A 141 0.08 -17.75 -8.57
N GLU A 142 0.84 -18.38 -7.66
CA GLU A 142 0.29 -18.93 -6.42
C GLU A 142 -0.14 -17.80 -5.47
N VAL A 143 0.66 -16.74 -5.39
CA VAL A 143 0.32 -15.54 -4.62
C VAL A 143 -0.95 -14.91 -5.17
N LYS A 144 -1.03 -14.68 -6.49
CA LYS A 144 -2.22 -14.13 -7.14
C LYS A 144 -3.47 -14.95 -6.87
N GLN A 145 -3.39 -16.26 -7.09
CA GLN A 145 -4.52 -17.15 -6.83
C GLN A 145 -5.01 -17.04 -5.39
N HIS A 146 -4.09 -16.98 -4.44
CA HIS A 146 -4.42 -16.86 -3.02
C HIS A 146 -5.11 -15.53 -2.70
N LEU A 147 -4.56 -14.41 -3.20
CA LEU A 147 -5.15 -13.09 -3.00
C LEU A 147 -6.54 -13.01 -3.64
N CYS A 148 -6.69 -13.47 -4.87
CA CYS A 148 -7.97 -13.49 -5.56
C CYS A 148 -9.00 -14.35 -4.85
N THR A 149 -8.62 -15.54 -4.37
CA THR A 149 -9.52 -16.43 -3.63
C THR A 149 -9.99 -15.80 -2.33
N ALA A 150 -9.09 -15.18 -1.57
CA ALA A 150 -9.43 -14.52 -0.33
C ALA A 150 -10.36 -13.31 -0.56
N LEU A 151 -10.04 -12.47 -1.55
CA LEU A 151 -10.83 -11.27 -1.86
C LEU A 151 -12.17 -11.58 -2.56
N ALA A 152 -12.30 -12.73 -3.25
CA ALA A 152 -13.56 -13.14 -3.88
C ALA A 152 -14.62 -13.59 -2.85
N GLY A 153 -14.19 -13.99 -1.65
CA GLY A 153 -15.07 -14.34 -0.54
C GLY A 153 -15.97 -13.18 -0.14
N ALA A 154 -17.19 -13.47 0.28
CA ALA A 154 -18.10 -12.45 0.80
C ALA A 154 -17.48 -11.78 2.02
N VAL A 155 -17.38 -10.46 1.99
CA VAL A 155 -16.92 -9.64 3.11
C VAL A 155 -18.13 -8.96 3.69
N GLU A 156 -18.86 -9.70 4.54
CA GLU A 156 -20.09 -9.23 5.15
C GLU A 156 -19.84 -8.74 6.58
N ASN A 157 -20.66 -7.79 7.02
CA ASN A 157 -20.72 -7.33 8.40
C ASN A 157 -19.44 -6.64 8.95
N ILE A 158 -18.69 -5.96 8.10
CA ILE A 158 -17.60 -5.09 8.55
C ILE A 158 -18.19 -3.76 9.02
N GLU A 159 -18.19 -3.53 10.32
CA GLU A 159 -18.69 -2.31 10.96
C GLU A 159 -17.54 -1.35 11.26
N ALA A 160 -16.84 -0.88 10.22
CA ALA A 160 -15.70 0.04 10.38
C ALA A 160 -16.14 1.44 10.88
N GLY A 161 -17.34 1.89 10.51
CA GLY A 161 -17.93 3.15 10.94
C GLY A 161 -17.37 4.42 10.27
N PHE A 162 -16.33 4.30 9.43
CA PHE A 162 -15.73 5.41 8.68
C PHE A 162 -15.72 5.19 7.16
N VAL A 163 -16.22 4.05 6.72
CA VAL A 163 -16.40 3.68 5.31
C VAL A 163 -17.79 3.04 5.18
N GLU A 164 -18.52 3.43 4.14
CA GLU A 164 -19.84 2.86 3.83
C GLU A 164 -19.68 1.50 3.15
N ASP A 165 -20.60 0.56 3.42
CA ASP A 165 -20.57 -0.81 2.90
C ASP A 165 -20.51 -0.86 1.37
N GLU A 166 -21.31 -0.04 0.68
CA GLU A 166 -21.29 0.04 -0.79
C GLU A 166 -19.93 0.52 -1.32
N THR A 167 -19.30 1.46 -0.64
CA THR A 167 -17.98 1.98 -1.02
C THR A 167 -16.90 0.94 -0.74
N LEU A 168 -17.00 0.22 0.36
CA LEU A 168 -16.08 -0.86 0.71
C LEU A 168 -16.18 -2.02 -0.29
N GLU A 169 -17.40 -2.39 -0.71
CA GLU A 169 -17.61 -3.42 -1.74
C GLU A 169 -17.04 -2.99 -3.11
N ARG A 170 -17.26 -1.74 -3.52
CA ARG A 170 -16.64 -1.21 -4.73
C ARG A 170 -15.11 -1.27 -4.64
N TRP A 171 -14.54 -0.97 -3.47
CA TRP A 171 -13.10 -1.05 -3.24
C TRP A 171 -12.61 -2.50 -3.30
N ARG A 172 -13.34 -3.45 -2.73
CA ARG A 172 -13.04 -4.88 -2.84
C ARG A 172 -12.93 -5.32 -4.30
N LEU A 173 -13.86 -4.90 -5.15
CA LEU A 173 -13.81 -5.22 -6.58
C LEU A 173 -12.58 -4.61 -7.28
N VAL A 174 -12.19 -3.39 -6.90
CA VAL A 174 -10.95 -2.76 -7.40
C VAL A 174 -9.71 -3.54 -6.96
N THR A 175 -9.63 -3.92 -5.69
CA THR A 175 -8.48 -4.68 -5.17
C THR A 175 -8.40 -6.08 -5.74
N LEU A 176 -9.54 -6.73 -5.98
CA LEU A 176 -9.62 -8.02 -6.67
C LEU A 176 -9.11 -7.91 -8.13
N ASP A 177 -9.52 -6.87 -8.85
CA ASP A 177 -9.02 -6.61 -10.20
C ASP A 177 -7.52 -6.33 -10.22
N VAL A 178 -7.01 -5.58 -9.25
CA VAL A 178 -5.57 -5.33 -9.08
C VAL A 178 -4.81 -6.64 -8.81
N ALA A 179 -5.32 -7.48 -7.90
CA ALA A 179 -4.69 -8.76 -7.56
C ALA A 179 -4.66 -9.76 -8.73
N ALA A 180 -5.68 -9.73 -9.61
CA ALA A 180 -5.79 -10.64 -10.75
C ALA A 180 -4.86 -10.28 -11.91
N ARG A 181 -4.50 -9.00 -12.06
CA ARG A 181 -3.71 -8.53 -13.21
C ARG A 181 -2.21 -8.68 -12.98
N GLU A 182 -1.49 -8.87 -14.08
CA GLU A 182 -0.03 -8.77 -14.06
C GLU A 182 0.43 -7.31 -14.08
N MET A 183 1.52 -7.06 -13.37
CA MET A 183 2.24 -5.80 -13.48
C MET A 183 3.31 -5.98 -14.58
N ASP A 184 3.03 -5.43 -15.75
CA ASP A 184 3.90 -5.43 -16.91
C ASP A 184 4.29 -4.00 -17.35
N TRP A 185 5.19 -3.90 -18.31
CA TRP A 185 5.67 -2.61 -18.81
C TRP A 185 4.59 -1.78 -19.51
N GLU A 186 3.63 -2.41 -20.18
CA GLU A 186 2.54 -1.71 -20.86
C GLU A 186 1.67 -1.00 -19.83
N ARG A 187 1.29 -1.70 -18.77
CA ARG A 187 0.52 -1.14 -17.65
C ARG A 187 1.27 -0.01 -16.96
N MET A 188 2.57 -0.20 -16.66
CA MET A 188 3.40 0.82 -16.07
C MET A 188 3.51 2.07 -16.94
N ARG A 189 3.77 1.89 -18.24
CA ARG A 189 3.84 2.98 -19.21
C ARG A 189 2.53 3.78 -19.24
N GLY A 190 1.37 3.10 -19.22
CA GLY A 190 0.06 3.73 -19.15
C GLY A 190 -0.15 4.52 -17.86
N MET A 191 0.24 3.97 -16.71
CA MET A 191 0.14 4.66 -15.41
C MET A 191 1.01 5.90 -15.34
N ILE A 192 2.27 5.83 -15.80
CA ILE A 192 3.19 6.98 -15.84
C ILE A 192 2.71 8.03 -16.84
N SER A 193 2.26 7.63 -18.04
CA SER A 193 1.72 8.55 -19.02
C SER A 193 0.55 9.37 -18.45
N ASN A 194 -0.39 8.72 -17.79
CA ASN A 194 -1.49 9.41 -17.13
C ASN A 194 -0.99 10.37 -16.03
N HIS A 195 -0.03 9.94 -15.21
CA HIS A 195 0.55 10.79 -14.17
C HIS A 195 1.23 12.05 -14.76
N LEU A 196 1.99 11.90 -15.84
CA LEU A 196 2.68 13.00 -16.51
C LEU A 196 1.72 13.99 -17.13
N ARG A 197 0.62 13.53 -17.76
CA ARG A 197 -0.44 14.41 -18.27
C ARG A 197 -1.07 15.26 -17.16
N TYR A 198 -1.36 14.67 -16.00
CA TYR A 198 -1.83 15.42 -14.84
C TYR A 198 -0.80 16.41 -14.29
N SER A 199 0.48 16.18 -14.54
CA SER A 199 1.59 17.08 -14.14
C SER A 199 1.91 18.15 -15.19
N GLY A 200 1.11 18.25 -16.28
CA GLY A 200 1.24 19.29 -17.31
C GLY A 200 2.24 18.98 -18.43
N LEU A 201 2.72 17.72 -18.53
CA LEU A 201 3.42 17.27 -19.73
C LEU A 201 2.39 16.92 -20.82
N GLU A 202 2.33 17.75 -21.85
CA GLU A 202 1.45 17.53 -22.99
C GLU A 202 1.92 16.34 -23.85
N GLU A 203 0.96 15.80 -24.63
CA GLU A 203 1.27 14.76 -25.62
C GLU A 203 2.22 15.30 -26.69
N GLY A 204 3.24 14.49 -27.03
CA GLY A 204 4.19 14.85 -28.07
C GLY A 204 5.44 13.98 -28.03
N GLU A 205 6.39 14.32 -28.88
CA GLU A 205 7.67 13.60 -29.02
C GLU A 205 8.44 13.55 -27.70
N THR A 206 8.38 14.62 -26.90
CA THR A 206 9.01 14.70 -25.57
C THR A 206 8.45 13.67 -24.59
N LEU A 207 7.12 13.51 -24.53
CA LEU A 207 6.47 12.50 -23.67
C LEU A 207 6.83 11.09 -24.15
N THR A 208 6.78 10.83 -25.45
CA THR A 208 7.12 9.52 -26.02
C THR A 208 8.58 9.16 -25.71
N SER A 209 9.51 10.06 -25.96
CA SER A 209 10.93 9.86 -25.65
C SER A 209 11.19 9.61 -24.17
N PHE A 210 10.48 10.33 -23.29
CA PHE A 210 10.56 10.09 -21.85
C PHE A 210 10.03 8.70 -21.46
N LEU A 211 8.89 8.31 -22.01
CA LEU A 211 8.31 6.98 -21.75
C LEU A 211 9.18 5.84 -22.30
N ASP A 212 9.92 6.08 -23.38
CA ASP A 212 10.87 5.11 -23.93
C ASP A 212 12.12 4.95 -23.06
N SER A 213 12.47 5.95 -22.25
CA SER A 213 13.60 5.91 -21.32
C SER A 213 13.27 5.29 -19.95
N LEU A 214 12.03 4.81 -19.71
CA LEU A 214 11.64 4.25 -18.41
C LEU A 214 12.46 3.03 -17.97
N PRO A 215 12.88 2.09 -18.86
CA PRO A 215 13.75 0.99 -18.44
C PRO A 215 15.07 1.47 -17.86
N GLU A 216 15.77 2.38 -18.56
CA GLU A 216 17.04 2.96 -18.09
C GLU A 216 16.84 3.79 -16.81
N LEU A 217 15.69 4.44 -16.68
CA LEU A 217 15.36 5.19 -15.47
C LEU A 217 15.07 4.26 -14.29
N LEU A 218 14.50 3.07 -14.52
CA LEU A 218 14.36 2.04 -13.47
C LEU A 218 15.75 1.56 -13.01
N ASP A 219 16.66 1.25 -13.93
CA ASP A 219 18.02 0.84 -13.58
C ASP A 219 18.73 1.93 -12.76
N ALA A 220 18.59 3.20 -13.17
CA ALA A 220 19.10 4.33 -12.40
C ALA A 220 18.43 4.47 -11.02
N THR A 221 17.14 4.15 -10.91
CA THR A 221 16.41 4.17 -9.63
C THR A 221 16.93 3.10 -8.68
N ILE A 222 17.10 1.87 -9.17
CA ILE A 222 17.63 0.76 -8.36
C ILE A 222 19.08 1.02 -7.95
N ALA A 223 19.90 1.62 -8.84
CA ALA A 223 21.26 2.02 -8.49
C ALA A 223 21.30 3.13 -7.44
N HIS A 224 20.32 4.05 -7.44
CA HIS A 224 20.23 5.16 -6.50
C HIS A 224 19.84 4.69 -5.09
N ILE A 225 18.78 3.86 -4.95
CA ILE A 225 18.33 3.36 -3.64
C ILE A 225 19.11 2.14 -3.17
N THR A 226 19.64 1.34 -4.05
CA THR A 226 20.27 0.02 -3.89
C THR A 226 19.31 -1.11 -3.53
N SER A 227 19.57 -2.32 -4.05
CA SER A 227 18.76 -3.50 -3.71
C SER A 227 18.81 -3.84 -2.22
N ALA A 228 19.95 -3.59 -1.56
CA ALA A 228 20.09 -3.83 -0.13
C ALA A 228 19.15 -2.96 0.73
N GLU A 229 18.96 -1.69 0.34
CA GLU A 229 18.01 -0.80 1.03
C GLU A 229 16.56 -1.17 0.74
N ILE A 230 16.26 -1.65 -0.46
CA ILE A 230 14.93 -2.16 -0.82
C ILE A 230 14.59 -3.39 0.03
N ASP A 231 15.50 -4.37 0.11
CA ASP A 231 15.32 -5.57 0.92
C ASP A 231 15.17 -5.22 2.41
N ALA A 232 16.03 -4.33 2.91
CA ALA A 232 15.95 -3.83 4.28
C ALA A 232 14.64 -3.09 4.57
N PHE A 233 14.10 -2.33 3.62
CA PHE A 233 12.76 -1.73 3.74
C PHE A 233 11.68 -2.79 3.89
N VAL A 234 11.66 -3.80 3.01
CA VAL A 234 10.65 -4.86 3.03
C VAL A 234 10.70 -5.63 4.36
N GLU A 235 11.89 -5.95 4.85
CA GLU A 235 12.09 -6.64 6.13
C GLU A 235 11.61 -5.78 7.32
N ARG A 236 12.11 -4.54 7.43
CA ARG A 236 11.73 -3.61 8.51
C ARG A 236 10.24 -3.33 8.53
N SER A 237 9.63 -3.06 7.38
CA SER A 237 8.20 -2.76 7.30
C SER A 237 7.33 -3.97 7.65
N THR A 238 7.73 -5.17 7.20
CA THR A 238 7.03 -6.42 7.54
C THR A 238 7.09 -6.69 9.04
N GLU A 239 8.26 -6.56 9.66
CA GLU A 239 8.42 -6.79 11.10
C GLU A 239 7.70 -5.74 11.94
N ALA A 240 7.80 -4.46 11.58
CA ALA A 240 7.10 -3.38 12.28
C ALA A 240 5.57 -3.57 12.20
N ALA A 241 5.04 -3.89 11.01
CA ALA A 241 3.62 -4.15 10.83
C ALA A 241 3.17 -5.41 11.58
N ARG A 242 3.98 -6.49 11.54
CA ARG A 242 3.72 -7.71 12.31
C ARG A 242 3.62 -7.42 13.82
N ALA A 243 4.56 -6.66 14.36
CA ALA A 243 4.56 -6.29 15.78
C ALA A 243 3.35 -5.42 16.16
N ALA A 244 2.95 -4.47 15.29
CA ALA A 244 1.78 -3.62 15.53
C ALA A 244 0.47 -4.42 15.51
N VAL A 245 0.30 -5.30 14.51
CA VAL A 245 -0.87 -6.17 14.38
C VAL A 245 -0.94 -7.17 15.55
N ALA A 246 0.18 -7.84 15.89
CA ALA A 246 0.23 -8.78 17.00
C ALA A 246 -0.13 -8.11 18.34
N ARG A 247 0.38 -6.89 18.58
CA ARG A 247 0.02 -6.09 19.77
C ARG A 247 -1.46 -5.78 19.80
N TYR A 248 -2.04 -5.37 18.69
CA TYR A 248 -3.49 -5.07 18.61
C TYR A 248 -4.34 -6.31 18.91
N LEU A 249 -3.97 -7.47 18.37
CA LEU A 249 -4.68 -8.73 18.56
C LEU A 249 -4.37 -9.43 19.91
N GLY A 250 -3.49 -8.86 20.74
CA GLY A 250 -3.08 -9.48 22.01
C GLY A 250 -2.21 -10.72 21.87
N CYS A 251 -1.53 -10.89 20.71
CA CYS A 251 -0.59 -11.96 20.43
C CYS A 251 0.84 -11.43 20.66
N GLY A 252 1.38 -11.55 21.85
CA GLY A 252 2.74 -11.10 22.21
C GLY A 252 3.41 -12.06 23.14
#